data_0c37d16b646c1fa9cc78282d51c752dc
#
_entry.id   0c37d16b646c1fa9cc78282d51c752dc
#
_cell.length_a   1.000
_cell.length_b   1.000
_cell.length_c   1.000
_cell.angle_alpha   90.00
_cell.angle_beta   90.00
_cell.angle_gamma   90.00
#
_symmetry.space_group_name_H-M   'P 1'
#
loop_
_entity.id
_entity.type
_entity.pdbx_description
1 polymer ?
#
loop_
_entity_poly.entity_id
_entity_poly.type
_entity_poly.pdbx_seq_one_letter_code
_entity_poly.pdbx_strand_id
1 'polypeptide(L)'
;MKTIEVVAGVIRDGEKFFATQRGYGEFKDGWEFPGGKLEPGETPEEALVRELKEELAIDILVKDFICTVEYDYPKFHLTMHCFYCEIQRGTPQLLEHENAKWLSLAELNSVNFLPADVEVVKKIKREF
;
A
#
# COMPACT_ATOMS: atom_id res chain seq x y z
N MET A 1 -16.94 -13.36 11.18
CA MET A 1 -16.46 -12.39 10.17
C MET A 1 -15.19 -12.92 9.55
N LYS A 2 -15.09 -12.85 8.23
CA LYS A 2 -13.89 -13.30 7.51
C LYS A 2 -12.72 -12.33 7.77
N THR A 3 -11.54 -12.87 7.99
CA THR A 3 -10.30 -12.06 8.08
C THR A 3 -9.53 -12.17 6.77
N ILE A 4 -9.13 -11.01 6.24
CA ILE A 4 -8.28 -10.93 5.05
C ILE A 4 -6.93 -10.35 5.47
N GLU A 5 -5.85 -11.09 5.21
CA GLU A 5 -4.50 -10.66 5.52
C GLU A 5 -3.80 -10.17 4.27
N VAL A 6 -3.32 -8.93 4.31
CA VAL A 6 -2.69 -8.26 3.18
C VAL A 6 -1.40 -7.57 3.57
N VAL A 7 -0.64 -7.17 2.57
CA VAL A 7 0.56 -6.34 2.72
C VAL A 7 0.37 -5.05 1.94
N ALA A 8 1.01 -4.00 2.39
CA ALA A 8 1.02 -2.72 1.70
C ALA A 8 2.42 -2.11 1.72
N GLY A 9 2.82 -1.54 0.60
CA GLY A 9 4.13 -0.92 0.45
C GLY A 9 4.03 0.59 0.33
N VAL A 10 4.70 1.30 1.23
CA VAL A 10 4.86 2.74 1.13
C VAL A 10 6.18 2.99 0.41
N ILE A 11 6.09 3.14 -0.91
CA ILE A 11 7.26 3.36 -1.76
C ILE A 11 7.72 4.81 -1.59
N ARG A 12 8.99 4.99 -1.28
CA ARG A 12 9.57 6.31 -1.09
C ARG A 12 10.53 6.65 -2.22
N ASP A 13 10.47 7.90 -2.67
CA ASP A 13 11.46 8.48 -3.56
C ASP A 13 11.79 9.88 -3.02
N GLY A 14 12.94 10.00 -2.37
CA GLY A 14 13.28 11.22 -1.65
C GLY A 14 12.27 11.47 -0.53
N GLU A 15 11.60 12.62 -0.59
CA GLU A 15 10.61 13.03 0.40
C GLU A 15 9.17 12.76 -0.04
N LYS A 16 8.98 11.94 -1.10
CA LYS A 16 7.67 11.64 -1.63
C LYS A 16 7.28 10.18 -1.41
N PHE A 17 5.98 9.97 -1.30
CA PHE A 17 5.35 8.67 -1.04
C PHE A 17 4.40 8.35 -2.19
N PHE A 18 4.45 7.11 -2.68
CA PHE A 18 3.63 6.68 -3.81
C PHE A 18 2.29 6.13 -3.35
N ALA A 19 1.20 6.68 -3.87
CA ALA A 19 -0.15 6.21 -3.58
C ALA A 19 -0.88 5.90 -4.89
N THR A 20 -1.78 4.92 -4.83
CA THR A 20 -2.55 4.46 -5.99
C THR A 20 -4.05 4.59 -5.73
N GLN A 21 -4.81 4.80 -6.81
CA GLN A 21 -6.26 4.90 -6.75
C GLN A 21 -6.87 3.63 -7.35
N ARG A 22 -7.74 3.00 -6.59
CA ARG A 22 -8.37 1.74 -6.98
C ARG A 22 -9.32 1.96 -8.16
N GLY A 23 -9.18 1.14 -9.22
CA GLY A 23 -9.92 1.33 -10.47
C GLY A 23 -11.19 0.50 -10.59
N TYR A 24 -11.46 -0.44 -9.66
CA TYR A 24 -12.62 -1.30 -9.72
C TYR A 24 -12.95 -1.85 -8.34
N GLY A 25 -14.07 -2.56 -8.25
CA GLY A 25 -14.47 -3.24 -7.02
C GLY A 25 -15.23 -2.36 -6.04
N GLU A 26 -15.41 -2.88 -4.84
CA GLU A 26 -16.23 -2.26 -3.80
C GLU A 26 -15.68 -0.89 -3.35
N PHE A 27 -14.37 -0.74 -3.33
CA PHE A 27 -13.72 0.49 -2.89
C PHE A 27 -13.16 1.31 -4.06
N LYS A 28 -13.83 1.22 -5.23
CA LYS A 28 -13.44 1.98 -6.41
C LYS A 28 -13.28 3.47 -6.08
N ASP A 29 -12.27 4.09 -6.67
CA ASP A 29 -11.88 5.49 -6.49
C ASP A 29 -11.22 5.81 -5.14
N GLY A 30 -11.16 4.87 -4.21
CA GLY A 30 -10.42 5.04 -2.96
C GLY A 30 -8.92 4.98 -3.20
N TRP A 31 -8.19 5.78 -2.44
CA TRP A 31 -6.72 5.79 -2.51
C TRP A 31 -6.13 4.84 -1.48
N GLU A 32 -5.01 4.22 -1.81
CA GLU A 32 -4.34 3.25 -0.95
C GLU A 32 -2.86 3.18 -1.27
N PHE A 33 -2.10 2.58 -0.37
CA PHE A 33 -0.73 2.18 -0.67
C PHE A 33 -0.79 0.82 -1.38
N PRO A 34 -0.02 0.61 -2.46
CA PRO A 34 -0.12 -0.61 -3.25
C PRO A 34 0.29 -1.85 -2.47
N GLY A 35 -0.33 -2.98 -2.78
CA GLY A 35 -0.08 -4.26 -2.15
C GLY A 35 -1.16 -5.26 -2.49
N GLY A 36 -1.33 -6.27 -1.67
CA GLY A 36 -2.34 -7.29 -1.91
C GLY A 36 -2.30 -8.42 -0.89
N LYS A 37 -3.02 -9.50 -1.18
CA LYS A 37 -3.17 -10.63 -0.27
C LYS A 37 -1.91 -11.48 -0.19
N LEU A 38 -1.61 -11.98 1.02
CA LEU A 38 -0.58 -13.00 1.19
C LEU A 38 -1.09 -14.32 0.60
N GLU A 39 -0.19 -15.06 -0.05
CA GLU A 39 -0.44 -16.42 -0.46
C GLU A 39 0.08 -17.38 0.61
N PRO A 40 -0.47 -18.62 0.68
CA PRO A 40 -0.01 -19.61 1.66
C PRO A 40 1.51 -19.81 1.57
N GLY A 41 2.18 -19.75 2.71
CA GLY A 41 3.62 -19.96 2.80
C GLY A 41 4.48 -18.75 2.50
N GLU A 42 3.90 -17.62 2.08
CA GLU A 42 4.66 -16.39 1.87
C GLU A 42 4.87 -15.63 3.17
N THR A 43 6.06 -15.03 3.31
CA THR A 43 6.25 -13.98 4.31
C THR A 43 5.61 -12.70 3.80
N PRO A 44 5.28 -11.73 4.68
CA PRO A 44 4.78 -10.43 4.22
C PRO A 44 5.70 -9.76 3.22
N GLU A 45 7.02 -9.82 3.42
CA GLU A 45 7.99 -9.20 2.52
C GLU A 45 7.97 -9.86 1.14
N GLU A 46 7.90 -11.18 1.08
CA GLU A 46 7.81 -11.93 -0.18
C GLU A 46 6.53 -11.58 -0.94
N ALA A 47 5.41 -11.52 -0.23
CA ALA A 47 4.12 -11.16 -0.81
C ALA A 47 4.17 -9.75 -1.41
N LEU A 48 4.82 -8.82 -0.70
CA LEU A 48 4.91 -7.44 -1.16
C LEU A 48 5.74 -7.32 -2.43
N VAL A 49 6.89 -8.01 -2.50
CA VAL A 49 7.73 -8.03 -3.72
C VAL A 49 6.91 -8.57 -4.91
N ARG A 50 6.19 -9.68 -4.71
CA ARG A 50 5.36 -10.29 -5.76
C ARG A 50 4.23 -9.36 -6.20
N GLU A 51 3.48 -8.81 -5.25
CA GLU A 51 2.33 -7.95 -5.56
C GLU A 51 2.73 -6.69 -6.32
N LEU A 52 3.81 -6.03 -5.93
CA LEU A 52 4.23 -4.81 -6.62
C LEU A 52 4.82 -5.10 -8.00
N LYS A 53 5.38 -6.29 -8.19
CA LYS A 53 5.78 -6.74 -9.53
C LYS A 53 4.56 -6.95 -10.43
N GLU A 54 3.53 -7.61 -9.92
CA GLU A 54 2.30 -7.90 -10.66
C GLU A 54 1.51 -6.63 -10.98
N GLU A 55 1.39 -5.72 -10.03
CA GLU A 55 0.52 -4.56 -10.16
C GLU A 55 1.18 -3.36 -10.83
N LEU A 56 2.48 -3.18 -10.64
CA LEU A 56 3.19 -1.97 -11.06
C LEU A 56 4.39 -2.23 -11.96
N ALA A 57 4.73 -3.50 -12.22
CA ALA A 57 5.89 -3.90 -13.03
C ALA A 57 7.21 -3.34 -12.52
N ILE A 58 7.39 -3.29 -11.21
CA ILE A 58 8.62 -2.82 -10.57
C ILE A 58 9.21 -3.89 -9.67
N ASP A 59 10.53 -3.81 -9.48
CA ASP A 59 11.25 -4.60 -8.49
C ASP A 59 11.59 -3.68 -7.32
N ILE A 60 11.22 -4.08 -6.11
CA ILE A 60 11.41 -3.27 -4.91
C ILE A 60 12.38 -3.90 -3.94
N LEU A 61 12.97 -3.04 -3.10
CA LEU A 61 13.61 -3.45 -1.87
C LEU A 61 12.64 -3.14 -0.74
N VAL A 62 12.30 -4.14 0.06
CA VAL A 62 11.50 -3.94 1.26
C VAL A 62 12.42 -3.42 2.35
N LYS A 63 12.05 -2.28 2.93
CA LYS A 63 12.84 -1.61 3.97
C LYS A 63 12.16 -1.79 5.33
N ASP A 64 12.15 -0.75 6.15
CA ASP A 64 11.67 -0.84 7.53
C ASP A 64 10.17 -1.12 7.62
N PHE A 65 9.83 -1.95 8.58
CA PHE A 65 8.44 -2.20 8.96
C PHE A 65 7.83 -0.92 9.55
N ILE A 66 6.60 -0.59 9.14
CA ILE A 66 5.89 0.58 9.64
C ILE A 66 4.93 0.19 10.77
N CYS A 67 3.98 -0.67 10.46
CA CYS A 67 2.93 -1.08 11.40
C CYS A 67 2.10 -2.21 10.81
N THR A 68 1.33 -2.87 11.68
CA THR A 68 0.24 -3.74 11.26
C THR A 68 -1.06 -3.04 11.62
N VAL A 69 -1.92 -2.82 10.63
CA VAL A 69 -3.22 -2.21 10.82
C VAL A 69 -4.28 -3.31 10.92
N GLU A 70 -5.11 -3.23 11.97
CA GLU A 70 -6.28 -4.08 12.11
C GLU A 70 -7.51 -3.20 11.92
N TYR A 71 -8.35 -3.52 10.97
CA TYR A 71 -9.53 -2.68 10.68
C TYR A 71 -10.74 -3.52 10.31
N ASP A 72 -11.89 -3.21 10.91
CA ASP A 72 -13.15 -3.87 10.63
C ASP A 72 -13.92 -3.09 9.56
N TYR A 73 -13.92 -3.62 8.33
CA TYR A 73 -14.82 -3.18 7.28
C TYR A 73 -16.18 -3.88 7.48
N PRO A 74 -17.27 -3.38 6.88
CA PRO A 74 -18.59 -3.99 7.12
C PRO A 74 -18.67 -5.49 6.87
N LYS A 75 -17.93 -6.01 5.88
CA LYS A 75 -18.02 -7.40 5.44
C LYS A 75 -16.85 -8.28 5.86
N PHE A 76 -15.76 -7.68 6.37
CA PHE A 76 -14.56 -8.45 6.72
C PHE A 76 -13.68 -7.68 7.66
N HIS A 77 -12.82 -8.42 8.37
CA HIS A 77 -11.74 -7.86 9.16
C HIS A 77 -10.47 -7.84 8.31
N LEU A 78 -9.79 -6.71 8.27
CA LEU A 78 -8.52 -6.55 7.54
C LEU A 78 -7.35 -6.55 8.50
N THR A 79 -6.34 -7.37 8.20
CA THR A 79 -5.03 -7.30 8.84
C THR A 79 -4.03 -6.91 7.75
N MET A 80 -3.41 -5.74 7.88
CA MET A 80 -2.54 -5.17 6.86
C MET A 80 -1.14 -4.87 7.42
N HIS A 81 -0.13 -5.58 6.91
CA HIS A 81 1.28 -5.38 7.29
C HIS A 81 1.91 -4.38 6.33
N CYS A 82 2.44 -3.30 6.87
CA CYS A 82 2.92 -2.15 6.07
C CYS A 82 4.42 -1.96 6.23
N PHE A 83 5.09 -1.73 5.11
CA PHE A 83 6.56 -1.56 5.04
C PHE A 83 6.90 -0.38 4.16
N TYR A 84 7.98 0.33 4.49
CA TYR A 84 8.61 1.23 3.55
C TYR A 84 9.32 0.43 2.48
N CYS A 85 9.31 0.94 1.25
CA CYS A 85 9.94 0.29 0.11
C CYS A 85 10.69 1.32 -0.72
N GLU A 86 11.68 0.82 -1.48
CA GLU A 86 12.38 1.62 -2.49
C GLU A 86 12.31 0.86 -3.82
N ILE A 87 12.20 1.59 -4.92
CA ILE A 87 12.27 0.98 -6.25
C ILE A 87 13.72 0.66 -6.55
N GLN A 88 14.00 -0.62 -6.80
CA GLN A 88 15.31 -1.09 -7.23
C GLN A 88 15.44 -1.06 -8.74
N ARG A 89 14.35 -1.36 -9.45
CA ARG A 89 14.32 -1.45 -10.91
C ARG A 89 12.93 -1.16 -11.45
N GLY A 90 12.87 -0.44 -12.55
CA GLY A 90 11.62 -0.18 -13.25
C GLY A 90 10.99 1.14 -12.88
N THR A 91 9.96 1.51 -13.64
CA THR A 91 9.12 2.67 -13.39
C THR A 91 7.69 2.17 -13.20
N PRO A 92 6.97 2.63 -12.17
CA PRO A 92 5.62 2.12 -11.92
C PRO A 92 4.71 2.27 -13.14
N GLN A 93 4.04 1.16 -13.51
CA GLN A 93 3.05 1.13 -14.55
C GLN A 93 1.71 0.74 -13.93
N LEU A 94 0.64 1.43 -14.31
CA LEU A 94 -0.67 1.18 -13.71
C LEU A 94 -1.37 0.04 -14.46
N LEU A 95 -1.07 -1.20 -14.04
CA LEU A 95 -1.66 -2.40 -14.65
C LEU A 95 -3.04 -2.71 -14.09
N GLU A 96 -3.35 -2.25 -12.86
CA GLU A 96 -4.61 -2.54 -12.18
C GLU A 96 -5.28 -1.33 -11.54
N HIS A 97 -4.58 -0.19 -11.46
CA HIS A 97 -5.10 1.02 -10.81
C HIS A 97 -5.51 2.05 -11.84
N GLU A 98 -6.45 2.93 -11.48
CA GLU A 98 -6.90 3.98 -12.39
C GLU A 98 -6.03 5.23 -12.32
N ASN A 99 -5.30 5.44 -11.24
CA ASN A 99 -4.45 6.62 -11.06
C ASN A 99 -3.37 6.35 -10.01
N ALA A 100 -2.36 7.20 -10.00
CA ALA A 100 -1.30 7.18 -8.99
C ALA A 100 -0.72 8.56 -8.83
N LYS A 101 -0.17 8.84 -7.64
CA LYS A 101 0.50 10.11 -7.34
C LYS A 101 1.69 9.88 -6.42
N TRP A 102 2.73 10.69 -6.64
CA TRP A 102 3.79 10.85 -5.67
C TRP A 102 3.40 12.04 -4.77
N LEU A 103 3.23 11.78 -3.49
CA LEU A 103 2.74 12.77 -2.53
C LEU A 103 3.83 13.14 -1.53
N SER A 104 4.03 14.42 -1.29
CA SER A 104 4.86 14.88 -0.19
C SER A 104 4.14 14.63 1.13
N LEU A 105 4.85 14.77 2.25
CA LEU A 105 4.25 14.61 3.59
C LEU A 105 3.03 15.53 3.76
N ALA A 106 3.15 16.79 3.30
CA ALA A 106 2.05 17.76 3.38
C ALA A 106 0.86 17.39 2.49
N GLU A 107 1.11 16.67 1.40
CA GLU A 107 0.08 16.28 0.44
C GLU A 107 -0.65 14.97 0.79
N LEU A 108 -0.20 14.26 1.82
CA LEU A 108 -0.84 12.99 2.20
C LEU A 108 -2.32 13.13 2.55
N ASN A 109 -2.78 14.33 2.92
CA ASN A 109 -4.19 14.60 3.17
C ASN A 109 -4.95 15.05 1.93
N SER A 110 -4.29 15.16 0.78
CA SER A 110 -4.91 15.69 -0.44
C SER A 110 -5.73 14.66 -1.21
N VAL A 111 -5.62 13.39 -0.86
CA VAL A 111 -6.38 12.30 -1.50
C VAL A 111 -7.22 11.57 -0.46
N ASN A 112 -8.29 10.93 -0.93
CA ASN A 112 -9.23 10.20 -0.07
C ASN A 112 -8.75 8.77 0.16
N PHE A 113 -7.84 8.58 1.11
CA PHE A 113 -7.35 7.25 1.48
C PHE A 113 -8.47 6.40 2.08
N LEU A 114 -8.44 5.11 1.80
CA LEU A 114 -9.30 4.13 2.45
C LEU A 114 -9.03 4.12 3.96
N PRO A 115 -10.04 3.80 4.79
CA PRO A 115 -9.89 3.87 6.26
C PRO A 115 -8.66 3.20 6.84
N ALA A 116 -8.32 1.99 6.39
CA ALA A 116 -7.14 1.30 6.89
C ALA A 116 -5.85 2.04 6.53
N ASP A 117 -5.80 2.64 5.33
CA ASP A 117 -4.64 3.38 4.85
C ASP A 117 -4.47 4.72 5.58
N VAL A 118 -5.57 5.30 6.07
CA VAL A 118 -5.51 6.50 6.91
C VAL A 118 -4.66 6.24 8.15
N GLU A 119 -4.74 5.03 8.73
CA GLU A 119 -3.93 4.67 9.90
C GLU A 119 -2.44 4.64 9.55
N VAL A 120 -2.09 4.19 8.35
CA VAL A 120 -0.71 4.20 7.87
C VAL A 120 -0.22 5.65 7.70
N VAL A 121 -1.05 6.51 7.12
CA VAL A 121 -0.73 7.94 6.96
C VAL A 121 -0.44 8.59 8.31
N LYS A 122 -1.26 8.31 9.32
CA LYS A 122 -1.03 8.82 10.67
C LYS A 122 0.34 8.39 11.21
N LYS A 123 0.72 7.15 10.97
CA LYS A 123 2.01 6.62 11.41
C LYS A 123 3.17 7.29 10.68
N ILE A 124 3.05 7.47 9.37
CA ILE A 124 4.06 8.16 8.56
C ILE A 124 4.29 9.58 9.10
N LYS A 125 3.21 10.30 9.38
CA LYS A 125 3.29 11.67 9.89
C LYS A 125 3.98 11.79 11.26
N ARG A 126 3.94 10.73 12.06
CA ARG A 126 4.64 10.72 13.35
C ARG A 126 6.14 10.51 13.20
N GLU A 127 6.56 9.87 12.10
CA GLU A 127 7.96 9.52 11.86
C GLU A 127 8.74 10.60 11.11
N PHE A 128 8.04 11.51 10.45
CA PHE A 128 8.68 12.51 9.58
C PHE A 128 8.31 13.95 9.92
#